data_e1fc41adaf98388c701e91e763d55819
#
_entry.id   e1fc41adaf98388c701e91e763d55819
#
_cell.length_a   1.000
_cell.length_b   1.000
_cell.length_c   1.000
_cell.angle_alpha   90.00
_cell.angle_beta   90.00
_cell.angle_gamma   90.00
#
_symmetry.space_group_name_H-M   'P 1'
#
loop_
_entity.id
_entity.type
_entity.pdbx_description
1 polymer ?
#
loop_
_entity_poly.entity_id
_entity_poly.type
_entity_poly.pdbx_seq_one_letter_code
_entity_poly.pdbx_strand_id
1 'polypeptide(L)'
;GGPKRGGCAVLRVRIAALFLRCAMSVLRHLALAGLVAYILLCLMMFVLQRRLQYFPDPSPMDPAAVGLPQARSETLTTPDGERLVIWWVPPRDASRPVYLYLHGNGANLQARAERFARIVADGAGLYALSWRGYGGSTSTPSEAGLMIDARTAYGELVRRVAADRVLLYGESLGSTVAVMLAAEVPVRAL
;
A
#
# COMPACT_ATOMS: atom_id res chain seq x y z
N GLY A 1 37.24 60.54 51.49
CA GLY A 1 36.08 59.99 50.76
C GLY A 1 36.53 59.30 49.52
N GLY A 2 36.62 57.94 49.47
CA GLY A 2 36.97 57.17 48.32
C GLY A 2 35.69 56.73 47.62
N PRO A 3 35.67 56.65 46.28
CA PRO A 3 34.44 56.46 45.51
C PRO A 3 33.94 55.01 45.57
N LYS A 4 32.63 54.83 45.78
CA LYS A 4 31.88 53.59 45.79
C LYS A 4 31.86 52.92 44.36
N ARG A 5 32.98 52.38 43.87
CA ARG A 5 33.08 51.71 42.57
C ARG A 5 32.54 50.28 42.56
N GLY A 6 32.23 49.63 43.70
CA GLY A 6 31.77 48.25 43.79
C GLY A 6 30.32 47.97 43.42
N GLY A 7 29.41 48.93 43.63
CA GLY A 7 27.97 48.71 43.42
C GLY A 7 27.54 48.55 41.95
N CYS A 8 28.21 49.26 41.05
CA CYS A 8 27.88 49.20 39.60
C CYS A 8 28.27 47.89 38.93
N ALA A 9 29.40 47.29 39.35
CA ALA A 9 29.88 46.01 38.85
C ALA A 9 28.96 44.86 39.30
N VAL A 10 28.53 44.84 40.56
CA VAL A 10 27.61 43.85 41.11
C VAL A 10 26.22 43.92 40.41
N LEU A 11 25.75 45.11 40.14
CA LEU A 11 24.49 45.33 39.43
C LEU A 11 24.55 44.80 38.00
N ARG A 12 25.63 45.05 37.25
CA ARG A 12 25.84 44.54 35.88
C ARG A 12 25.88 43.02 35.85
N VAL A 13 26.55 42.35 36.79
CA VAL A 13 26.60 40.90 36.90
C VAL A 13 25.20 40.30 37.17
N ARG A 14 24.44 40.93 38.08
CA ARG A 14 23.05 40.48 38.37
C ARG A 14 22.11 40.62 37.16
N ILE A 15 22.22 41.71 36.42
CA ILE A 15 21.44 41.94 35.21
C ILE A 15 21.83 40.92 34.15
N ALA A 16 23.10 40.66 33.87
CA ALA A 16 23.58 39.67 32.94
C ALA A 16 23.09 38.25 33.31
N ALA A 17 23.16 37.89 34.61
CA ALA A 17 22.65 36.60 35.08
C ALA A 17 21.12 36.45 34.89
N LEU A 18 20.35 37.54 35.08
CA LEU A 18 18.92 37.55 34.86
C LEU A 18 18.59 37.35 33.36
N PHE A 19 19.27 38.09 32.48
CA PHE A 19 19.14 37.92 31.04
C PHE A 19 19.49 36.49 30.59
N LEU A 20 20.57 35.91 31.10
CA LEU A 20 20.98 34.55 30.78
C LEU A 20 19.90 33.52 31.20
N ARG A 21 19.35 33.68 32.43
CA ARG A 21 18.26 32.83 32.94
C ARG A 21 17.00 32.95 32.07
N CYS A 22 16.61 34.16 31.68
CA CYS A 22 15.47 34.38 30.76
C CYS A 22 15.74 33.75 29.41
N ALA A 23 16.90 33.93 28.81
CA ALA A 23 17.31 33.35 27.55
C ALA A 23 17.27 31.81 27.58
N MET A 24 17.84 31.21 28.64
CA MET A 24 17.81 29.76 28.86
C MET A 24 16.37 29.24 29.05
N SER A 25 15.53 29.99 29.75
CA SER A 25 14.12 29.64 29.91
C SER A 25 13.38 29.64 28.57
N VAL A 26 13.55 30.70 27.78
CA VAL A 26 12.96 30.79 26.41
C VAL A 26 13.47 29.63 25.54
N LEU A 27 14.77 29.38 25.55
CA LEU A 27 15.35 28.28 24.75
C LEU A 27 14.77 26.92 25.15
N ARG A 28 14.60 26.67 26.46
CA ARG A 28 13.96 25.43 26.95
C ARG A 28 12.51 25.31 26.50
N HIS A 29 11.72 26.38 26.55
CA HIS A 29 10.33 26.34 26.05
C HIS A 29 10.26 26.14 24.55
N LEU A 30 11.15 26.77 23.77
CA LEU A 30 11.24 26.53 22.32
C LEU A 30 11.65 25.09 22.01
N ALA A 31 12.62 24.53 22.72
CA ALA A 31 13.03 23.15 22.57
C ALA A 31 11.90 22.15 22.91
N LEU A 32 11.18 22.42 24.02
CA LEU A 32 10.02 21.60 24.40
C LEU A 32 8.88 21.71 23.38
N ALA A 33 8.57 22.91 22.90
CA ALA A 33 7.56 23.12 21.87
C ALA A 33 7.94 22.40 20.56
N GLY A 34 9.22 22.46 20.16
CA GLY A 34 9.73 21.72 19.01
C GLY A 34 9.63 20.21 19.18
N LEU A 35 9.96 19.67 20.35
CA LEU A 35 9.81 18.27 20.66
C LEU A 35 8.34 17.82 20.61
N VAL A 36 7.44 18.59 21.20
CA VAL A 36 5.99 18.29 21.16
C VAL A 36 5.49 18.31 19.72
N ALA A 37 5.84 19.32 18.93
CA ALA A 37 5.47 19.40 17.53
C ALA A 37 5.98 18.20 16.73
N TYR A 38 7.22 17.78 16.96
CA TYR A 38 7.79 16.57 16.33
C TYR A 38 7.02 15.29 16.68
N ILE A 39 6.69 15.10 17.98
CA ILE A 39 5.93 13.93 18.44
C ILE A 39 4.53 13.94 17.80
N LEU A 40 3.86 15.09 17.74
CA LEU A 40 2.55 15.21 17.12
C LEU A 40 2.60 14.92 15.63
N LEU A 41 3.64 15.38 14.93
CA LEU A 41 3.85 15.07 13.51
C LEU A 41 4.07 13.56 13.30
N CYS A 42 4.91 12.92 14.10
CA CYS A 42 5.14 11.48 14.03
C CYS A 42 3.84 10.69 14.28
N LEU A 43 3.05 11.09 15.28
CA LEU A 43 1.77 10.47 15.57
C LEU A 43 0.77 10.66 14.43
N MET A 44 0.70 11.86 13.88
CA MET A 44 -0.14 12.15 12.70
C MET A 44 0.27 11.28 11.51
N MET A 45 1.56 11.18 11.20
CA MET A 45 2.06 10.32 10.12
C MET A 45 1.76 8.85 10.37
N PHE A 46 1.92 8.38 11.63
CA PHE A 46 1.56 7.00 11.99
C PHE A 46 0.07 6.71 11.77
N VAL A 47 -0.82 7.63 12.13
CA VAL A 47 -2.27 7.47 11.92
C VAL A 47 -2.65 7.53 10.44
N LEU A 48 -2.01 8.42 9.68
CA LEU A 48 -2.35 8.67 8.27
C LEU A 48 -1.59 7.78 7.28
N GLN A 49 -0.57 7.03 7.70
CA GLN A 49 0.34 6.29 6.81
C GLN A 49 -0.39 5.41 5.79
N ARG A 50 -1.45 4.69 6.19
CA ARG A 50 -2.20 3.84 5.28
C ARG A 50 -2.92 4.64 4.18
N ARG A 51 -3.51 5.80 4.54
CA ARG A 51 -4.16 6.70 3.57
C ARG A 51 -3.17 7.37 2.61
N LEU A 52 -1.93 7.58 3.08
CA LEU A 52 -0.85 8.14 2.27
C LEU A 52 -0.14 7.08 1.42
N GLN A 53 -0.28 5.81 1.77
CA GLN A 53 0.39 4.70 1.10
C GLN A 53 -0.46 4.08 -0.01
N TYR A 54 -1.79 3.98 0.18
CA TYR A 54 -2.69 3.32 -0.77
C TYR A 54 -3.62 4.34 -1.43
N PHE A 55 -3.82 4.19 -2.75
CA PHE A 55 -4.65 5.07 -3.57
C PHE A 55 -5.73 4.26 -4.29
N PRO A 56 -6.66 3.62 -3.57
CA PRO A 56 -7.69 2.79 -4.17
C PRO A 56 -8.69 3.62 -4.96
N ASP A 57 -9.05 3.12 -6.15
CA ASP A 57 -10.29 3.46 -6.83
C ASP A 57 -11.30 2.33 -6.56
N PRO A 58 -12.32 2.55 -5.72
CA PRO A 58 -13.28 1.53 -5.34
C PRO A 58 -14.36 1.27 -6.38
N SER A 59 -14.39 2.02 -7.49
CA SER A 59 -15.45 1.95 -8.50
C SER A 59 -15.49 0.55 -9.13
N PRO A 60 -16.62 -0.18 -9.06
CA PRO A 60 -16.77 -1.44 -9.75
C PRO A 60 -16.85 -1.19 -11.26
N MET A 61 -16.28 -2.10 -12.05
CA MET A 61 -16.31 -2.02 -13.50
C MET A 61 -16.55 -3.39 -14.12
N ASP A 62 -17.43 -3.41 -15.12
CA ASP A 62 -17.62 -4.59 -15.98
C ASP A 62 -16.45 -4.70 -16.97
N PRO A 63 -15.72 -5.82 -17.00
CA PRO A 63 -14.64 -6.03 -17.95
C PRO A 63 -15.09 -5.89 -19.42
N ALA A 64 -16.33 -6.24 -19.77
CA ALA A 64 -16.85 -6.07 -21.13
C ALA A 64 -16.94 -4.60 -21.53
N ALA A 65 -17.28 -3.71 -20.60
CA ALA A 65 -17.39 -2.27 -20.86
C ALA A 65 -16.04 -1.61 -21.18
N VAL A 66 -14.93 -2.26 -20.85
CA VAL A 66 -13.56 -1.76 -21.06
C VAL A 66 -12.74 -2.56 -22.08
N GLY A 67 -13.44 -3.27 -22.98
CA GLY A 67 -12.79 -3.97 -24.09
C GLY A 67 -12.28 -5.37 -23.77
N LEU A 68 -12.77 -5.99 -22.71
CA LEU A 68 -12.43 -7.36 -22.34
C LEU A 68 -13.67 -8.27 -22.21
N PRO A 69 -14.48 -8.42 -23.30
CA PRO A 69 -15.78 -9.11 -23.23
C PRO A 69 -15.68 -10.61 -22.91
N GLN A 70 -14.51 -11.22 -23.10
CA GLN A 70 -14.25 -12.62 -22.75
C GLN A 70 -13.99 -12.83 -21.27
N ALA A 71 -13.74 -11.77 -20.49
CA ALA A 71 -13.54 -11.86 -19.05
C ALA A 71 -14.88 -11.93 -18.30
N ARG A 72 -14.91 -12.75 -17.26
CA ARG A 72 -16.03 -12.82 -16.32
C ARG A 72 -15.60 -12.12 -15.03
N SER A 73 -16.49 -11.29 -14.49
CA SER A 73 -16.31 -10.73 -13.14
C SER A 73 -16.86 -11.72 -12.13
N GLU A 74 -16.03 -12.16 -11.22
CA GLU A 74 -16.35 -13.13 -10.16
C GLU A 74 -16.08 -12.52 -8.79
N THR A 75 -16.72 -13.04 -7.74
CA THR A 75 -16.46 -12.67 -6.35
C THR A 75 -15.80 -13.81 -5.62
N LEU A 76 -14.69 -13.52 -4.96
CA LEU A 76 -13.94 -14.45 -4.11
C LEU A 76 -14.01 -13.98 -2.65
N THR A 77 -14.36 -14.88 -1.73
CA THR A 77 -14.39 -14.57 -0.31
C THR A 77 -13.10 -15.03 0.37
N THR A 78 -12.46 -14.13 1.09
CA THR A 78 -11.26 -14.42 1.87
C THR A 78 -11.58 -15.08 3.21
N PRO A 79 -10.61 -15.74 3.88
CA PRO A 79 -10.80 -16.33 5.21
C PRO A 79 -11.18 -15.31 6.30
N ASP A 80 -10.82 -14.05 6.14
CA ASP A 80 -11.20 -12.95 7.03
C ASP A 80 -12.52 -12.26 6.63
N GLY A 81 -13.28 -12.87 5.68
CA GLY A 81 -14.66 -12.48 5.34
C GLY A 81 -14.79 -11.38 4.29
N GLU A 82 -13.70 -10.90 3.72
CA GLU A 82 -13.76 -9.86 2.68
C GLU A 82 -14.13 -10.45 1.31
N ARG A 83 -14.80 -9.65 0.49
CA ARG A 83 -15.17 -10.01 -0.88
C ARG A 83 -14.27 -9.29 -1.85
N LEU A 84 -13.57 -10.09 -2.66
CA LEU A 84 -12.64 -9.61 -3.69
C LEU A 84 -13.27 -9.79 -5.07
N VAL A 85 -13.06 -8.82 -5.94
CA VAL A 85 -13.42 -8.90 -7.35
C VAL A 85 -12.26 -9.54 -8.12
N ILE A 86 -12.59 -10.53 -8.95
CA ILE A 86 -11.68 -11.22 -9.85
C ILE A 86 -12.17 -11.03 -11.27
N TRP A 87 -11.28 -10.69 -12.18
CA TRP A 87 -11.55 -10.82 -13.60
C TRP A 87 -10.90 -12.09 -14.13
N TRP A 88 -11.74 -13.04 -14.57
CA TRP A 88 -11.33 -14.34 -15.02
C TRP A 88 -11.50 -14.51 -16.54
N VAL A 89 -10.42 -14.82 -17.24
CA VAL A 89 -10.40 -15.31 -18.61
C VAL A 89 -9.79 -16.70 -18.59
N PRO A 90 -10.56 -17.78 -18.88
CA PRO A 90 -10.00 -19.13 -18.95
C PRO A 90 -8.99 -19.23 -20.08
N PRO A 91 -7.93 -20.05 -19.95
CA PRO A 91 -7.02 -20.33 -21.04
C PRO A 91 -7.75 -21.05 -22.16
N ARG A 92 -7.37 -20.79 -23.43
CA ARG A 92 -7.98 -21.41 -24.61
C ARG A 92 -7.89 -22.93 -24.58
N ASP A 93 -6.81 -23.47 -24.05
CA ASP A 93 -6.58 -24.90 -23.91
C ASP A 93 -5.62 -25.21 -22.74
N ALA A 94 -5.44 -26.51 -22.43
CA ALA A 94 -4.65 -26.97 -21.30
C ALA A 94 -3.13 -26.74 -21.44
N SER A 95 -2.61 -26.40 -22.60
CA SER A 95 -1.19 -26.12 -22.82
C SER A 95 -0.82 -24.67 -22.47
N ARG A 96 -1.79 -23.77 -22.42
CA ARG A 96 -1.55 -22.36 -22.21
C ARG A 96 -1.39 -22.01 -20.73
N PRO A 97 -0.47 -21.10 -20.39
CA PRO A 97 -0.32 -20.63 -19.01
C PRO A 97 -1.49 -19.77 -18.57
N VAL A 98 -1.59 -19.54 -17.27
CA VAL A 98 -2.56 -18.62 -16.67
C VAL A 98 -1.81 -17.60 -15.83
N TYR A 99 -2.04 -16.33 -16.11
CA TYR A 99 -1.48 -15.23 -15.34
C TYR A 99 -2.33 -14.93 -14.12
N LEU A 100 -1.78 -15.12 -12.92
CA LEU A 100 -2.30 -14.49 -11.71
C LEU A 100 -1.75 -13.07 -11.65
N TYR A 101 -2.61 -12.11 -11.99
CA TYR A 101 -2.22 -10.71 -12.08
C TYR A 101 -2.50 -9.97 -10.77
N LEU A 102 -1.45 -9.39 -10.19
CA LEU A 102 -1.42 -8.65 -8.94
C LEU A 102 -1.07 -7.19 -9.26
N HIS A 103 -2.10 -6.32 -9.26
CA HIS A 103 -1.97 -4.97 -9.77
C HIS A 103 -1.22 -4.01 -8.83
N GLY A 104 -0.80 -2.86 -9.36
CA GLY A 104 -0.12 -1.79 -8.63
C GLY A 104 -1.06 -0.99 -7.71
N ASN A 105 -0.47 -0.06 -6.97
CA ASN A 105 -1.13 0.70 -5.92
C ASN A 105 -2.24 1.66 -6.39
N GLY A 106 -2.13 2.24 -7.58
CA GLY A 106 -3.10 3.22 -8.07
C GLY A 106 -4.18 2.63 -8.98
N ALA A 107 -5.34 3.27 -9.05
CA ALA A 107 -6.49 2.92 -9.89
C ALA A 107 -7.05 1.50 -9.59
N ASN A 108 -7.75 0.88 -10.53
CA ASN A 108 -8.36 -0.45 -10.44
C ASN A 108 -7.99 -1.32 -11.67
N LEU A 109 -8.64 -2.46 -11.87
CA LEU A 109 -8.37 -3.36 -13.01
C LEU A 109 -8.68 -2.71 -14.37
N GLN A 110 -9.62 -1.77 -14.44
CA GLN A 110 -9.99 -1.06 -15.66
C GLN A 110 -8.77 -0.39 -16.31
N ALA A 111 -7.91 0.24 -15.53
CA ALA A 111 -6.71 0.92 -16.03
C ALA A 111 -5.69 -0.04 -16.70
N ARG A 112 -5.90 -1.35 -16.56
CA ARG A 112 -5.05 -2.42 -17.09
C ARG A 112 -5.70 -3.22 -18.21
N ALA A 113 -6.93 -2.87 -18.62
CA ALA A 113 -7.73 -3.65 -19.57
C ALA A 113 -6.99 -3.88 -20.91
N GLU A 114 -6.30 -2.87 -21.45
CA GLU A 114 -5.50 -3.02 -22.67
C GLU A 114 -4.34 -4.02 -22.50
N ARG A 115 -3.68 -4.02 -21.34
CA ARG A 115 -2.64 -5.01 -21.02
C ARG A 115 -3.23 -6.41 -20.90
N PHE A 116 -4.39 -6.53 -20.27
CA PHE A 116 -5.11 -7.82 -20.18
C PHE A 116 -5.49 -8.37 -21.54
N ALA A 117 -6.00 -7.51 -22.43
CA ALA A 117 -6.30 -7.92 -23.80
C ALA A 117 -5.06 -8.46 -24.53
N ARG A 118 -3.89 -7.85 -24.34
CA ARG A 118 -2.62 -8.37 -24.90
C ARG A 118 -2.19 -9.71 -24.28
N ILE A 119 -2.34 -9.88 -22.96
CA ILE A 119 -2.00 -11.14 -22.28
C ILE A 119 -2.83 -12.31 -22.81
N VAL A 120 -4.12 -12.10 -23.05
CA VAL A 120 -5.02 -13.17 -23.49
C VAL A 120 -5.09 -13.35 -25.01
N ALA A 121 -4.46 -12.48 -25.78
CA ALA A 121 -4.55 -12.49 -27.25
C ALA A 121 -4.08 -13.79 -27.90
N ASP A 122 -3.06 -14.44 -27.33
CA ASP A 122 -2.52 -15.73 -27.80
C ASP A 122 -3.20 -16.95 -27.18
N GLY A 123 -4.22 -16.75 -26.34
CA GLY A 123 -4.98 -17.80 -25.67
C GLY A 123 -4.50 -18.15 -24.27
N ALA A 124 -3.61 -17.34 -23.68
CA ALA A 124 -3.29 -17.47 -22.26
C ALA A 124 -4.51 -17.14 -21.40
N GLY A 125 -4.58 -17.74 -20.19
CA GLY A 125 -5.59 -17.37 -19.21
C GLY A 125 -5.15 -16.16 -18.38
N LEU A 126 -6.14 -15.48 -17.80
CA LEU A 126 -5.93 -14.35 -16.89
C LEU A 126 -6.79 -14.51 -15.65
N TYR A 127 -6.22 -14.42 -14.49
CA TYR A 127 -6.88 -14.33 -13.19
C TYR A 127 -6.41 -13.04 -12.52
N ALA A 128 -7.10 -11.93 -12.80
CA ALA A 128 -6.71 -10.62 -12.30
C ALA A 128 -7.43 -10.33 -10.99
N LEU A 129 -6.66 -10.19 -9.93
CA LEU A 129 -7.15 -9.87 -8.60
C LEU A 129 -7.30 -8.34 -8.44
N SER A 130 -8.48 -7.89 -8.05
CA SER A 130 -8.69 -6.56 -7.49
C SER A 130 -8.50 -6.61 -5.98
N TRP A 131 -7.49 -5.90 -5.48
CA TRP A 131 -7.19 -5.87 -4.04
C TRP A 131 -8.38 -5.41 -3.21
N ARG A 132 -8.43 -5.78 -1.94
CA ARG A 132 -9.36 -5.20 -0.97
C ARG A 132 -9.33 -3.67 -1.04
N GLY A 133 -10.53 -3.04 -1.08
CA GLY A 133 -10.70 -1.60 -1.23
C GLY A 133 -10.64 -1.07 -2.67
N TYR A 134 -10.28 -1.89 -3.67
CA TYR A 134 -10.19 -1.51 -5.08
C TYR A 134 -11.31 -2.16 -5.90
N GLY A 135 -11.79 -1.47 -6.94
CA GLY A 135 -12.61 -2.00 -8.02
C GLY A 135 -13.83 -2.83 -7.61
N GLY A 136 -14.51 -2.46 -6.55
CA GLY A 136 -15.67 -3.17 -5.99
C GLY A 136 -15.35 -4.23 -4.94
N SER A 137 -14.07 -4.50 -4.64
CA SER A 137 -13.66 -5.31 -3.50
C SER A 137 -13.91 -4.57 -2.18
N THR A 138 -14.30 -5.31 -1.13
CA THR A 138 -14.62 -4.72 0.19
C THR A 138 -13.37 -4.35 1.00
N SER A 139 -13.56 -3.71 2.15
CA SER A 139 -12.52 -3.35 3.13
C SER A 139 -11.57 -2.24 2.69
N THR A 140 -10.41 -2.16 3.37
CA THR A 140 -9.33 -1.21 3.10
C THR A 140 -7.99 -1.94 2.98
N PRO A 141 -7.08 -1.48 2.09
CA PRO A 141 -5.81 -2.16 1.86
C PRO A 141 -4.89 -2.06 3.09
N SER A 142 -4.14 -3.14 3.31
CA SER A 142 -3.04 -3.23 4.27
C SER A 142 -2.08 -4.33 3.80
N GLU A 143 -0.82 -4.27 4.20
CA GLU A 143 0.18 -5.28 3.80
C GLU A 143 -0.27 -6.71 4.12
N ALA A 144 -0.70 -6.95 5.36
CA ALA A 144 -1.22 -8.27 5.77
C ALA A 144 -2.46 -8.67 4.96
N GLY A 145 -3.37 -7.71 4.70
CA GLY A 145 -4.57 -7.93 3.90
C GLY A 145 -4.26 -8.32 2.46
N LEU A 146 -3.33 -7.62 1.80
CA LEU A 146 -2.93 -7.95 0.43
C LEU A 146 -2.32 -9.36 0.32
N MET A 147 -1.58 -9.82 1.34
CA MET A 147 -1.08 -11.20 1.37
C MET A 147 -2.21 -12.21 1.54
N ILE A 148 -3.22 -11.94 2.37
CA ILE A 148 -4.41 -12.79 2.49
C ILE A 148 -5.13 -12.87 1.14
N ASP A 149 -5.33 -11.73 0.47
CA ASP A 149 -5.97 -11.65 -0.84
C ASP A 149 -5.23 -12.48 -1.89
N ALA A 150 -3.90 -12.32 -1.97
CA ALA A 150 -3.07 -13.04 -2.93
C ALA A 150 -3.07 -14.56 -2.70
N ARG A 151 -2.93 -15.00 -1.44
CA ARG A 151 -3.00 -16.43 -1.07
C ARG A 151 -4.36 -17.02 -1.40
N THR A 152 -5.45 -16.28 -1.13
CA THR A 152 -6.81 -16.72 -1.43
C THR A 152 -7.02 -16.83 -2.94
N ALA A 153 -6.58 -15.84 -3.71
CA ALA A 153 -6.67 -15.84 -5.17
C ALA A 153 -5.86 -16.99 -5.78
N TYR A 154 -4.64 -17.22 -5.31
CA TYR A 154 -3.82 -18.35 -5.75
C TYR A 154 -4.49 -19.68 -5.41
N GLY A 155 -4.94 -19.87 -4.16
CA GLY A 155 -5.60 -21.10 -3.71
C GLY A 155 -6.84 -21.44 -4.53
N GLU A 156 -7.63 -20.44 -4.93
CA GLU A 156 -8.77 -20.64 -5.83
C GLU A 156 -8.32 -20.96 -7.27
N LEU A 157 -7.29 -20.27 -7.76
CA LEU A 157 -6.79 -20.49 -9.12
C LEU A 157 -6.24 -21.92 -9.30
N VAL A 158 -5.51 -22.47 -8.33
CA VAL A 158 -4.94 -23.82 -8.44
C VAL A 158 -5.97 -24.96 -8.30
N ARG A 159 -7.20 -24.64 -7.94
CA ARG A 159 -8.35 -25.56 -8.07
C ARG A 159 -8.82 -25.69 -9.52
N ARG A 160 -8.54 -24.69 -10.36
CA ARG A 160 -8.97 -24.60 -11.76
C ARG A 160 -7.89 -25.02 -12.74
N VAL A 161 -6.62 -24.78 -12.41
CA VAL A 161 -5.47 -25.07 -13.26
C VAL A 161 -4.31 -25.61 -12.44
N ALA A 162 -3.48 -26.44 -13.03
CA ALA A 162 -2.28 -26.97 -12.35
C ALA A 162 -1.29 -25.84 -12.01
N ALA A 163 -0.63 -25.95 -10.85
CA ALA A 163 0.27 -24.91 -10.34
C ALA A 163 1.46 -24.61 -11.26
N ASP A 164 1.94 -25.62 -11.97
CA ASP A 164 3.02 -25.49 -12.97
C ASP A 164 2.62 -24.70 -14.22
N ARG A 165 1.36 -24.31 -14.34
CA ARG A 165 0.83 -23.43 -15.39
C ARG A 165 0.61 -22.00 -14.91
N VAL A 166 0.69 -21.73 -13.60
CA VAL A 166 0.47 -20.40 -13.03
C VAL A 166 1.72 -19.55 -13.21
N LEU A 167 1.55 -18.41 -13.86
CA LEU A 167 2.54 -17.33 -13.94
C LEU A 167 2.08 -16.20 -12.99
N LEU A 168 2.92 -15.84 -12.03
CA LEU A 168 2.65 -14.64 -11.23
C LEU A 168 3.07 -13.40 -12.03
N TYR A 169 2.19 -12.43 -12.12
CA TYR A 169 2.49 -11.14 -12.73
C TYR A 169 2.24 -10.04 -11.70
N GLY A 170 3.30 -9.50 -11.14
CA GLY A 170 3.24 -8.39 -10.19
C GLY A 170 3.54 -7.05 -10.86
N GLU A 171 2.72 -6.05 -10.58
CA GLU A 171 2.93 -4.66 -11.02
C GLU A 171 3.17 -3.77 -9.81
N SER A 172 4.35 -3.09 -9.71
CA SER A 172 4.64 -2.14 -8.63
C SER A 172 4.38 -2.75 -7.24
N LEU A 173 3.40 -2.27 -6.48
CA LEU A 173 2.95 -2.86 -5.21
C LEU A 173 2.73 -4.38 -5.34
N GLY A 174 2.05 -4.79 -6.41
CA GLY A 174 1.78 -6.20 -6.68
C GLY A 174 3.03 -7.04 -6.91
N SER A 175 4.16 -6.45 -7.35
CA SER A 175 5.40 -7.21 -7.53
C SER A 175 6.00 -7.67 -6.19
N THR A 176 5.93 -6.84 -5.16
CA THR A 176 6.35 -7.25 -3.80
C THR A 176 5.50 -8.42 -3.30
N VAL A 177 4.17 -8.32 -3.44
CA VAL A 177 3.26 -9.39 -3.04
C VAL A 177 3.51 -10.66 -3.87
N ALA A 178 3.77 -10.54 -5.18
CA ALA A 178 4.06 -11.68 -6.05
C ALA A 178 5.35 -12.40 -5.64
N VAL A 179 6.41 -11.66 -5.30
CA VAL A 179 7.68 -12.25 -4.79
C VAL A 179 7.45 -12.98 -3.47
N MET A 180 6.72 -12.37 -2.53
CA MET A 180 6.39 -12.99 -1.24
C MET A 180 5.56 -14.26 -1.44
N LEU A 181 4.56 -14.22 -2.32
CA LEU A 181 3.72 -15.38 -2.63
C LEU A 181 4.54 -16.51 -3.30
N ALA A 182 5.43 -16.18 -4.26
CA ALA A 182 6.27 -17.15 -4.94
C ALA A 182 7.25 -17.88 -3.99
N ALA A 183 7.59 -17.27 -2.86
CA ALA A 183 8.40 -17.92 -1.83
C ALA A 183 7.62 -18.96 -1.01
N GLU A 184 6.28 -18.94 -1.07
CA GLU A 184 5.40 -19.82 -0.27
C GLU A 184 4.75 -20.93 -1.08
N VAL A 185 4.56 -20.74 -2.39
CA VAL A 185 3.76 -21.63 -3.23
C VAL A 185 4.46 -21.97 -4.55
N PRO A 186 4.20 -23.17 -5.11
CA PRO A 186 4.73 -23.55 -6.41
C PRO A 186 4.07 -22.74 -7.54
N VAL A 187 4.89 -22.17 -8.42
CA VAL A 187 4.46 -21.46 -9.63
C VAL A 187 5.39 -21.77 -10.79
N ARG A 188 4.92 -21.56 -12.02
CA ARG A 188 5.73 -21.77 -13.22
C ARG A 188 6.85 -20.74 -13.35
N ALA A 189 6.52 -19.47 -13.10
CA ALA A 189 7.44 -18.34 -13.15
C ALA A 189 6.82 -17.09 -12.47
N LEU A 190 7.67 -16.10 -12.27
CA LEU A 190 7.37 -14.76 -11.75
C LEU A 190 7.90 -13.70 -12.72
#